data_e9e2ff4d30a8c4c64fcb04f1db46de54
#
_entry.id   e9e2ff4d30a8c4c64fcb04f1db46de54
#
_cell.length_a   1.000
_cell.length_b   1.000
_cell.length_c   1.000
_cell.angle_alpha   90.00
_cell.angle_beta   90.00
_cell.angle_gamma   90.00
#
_symmetry.space_group_name_H-M   'P 1'
#
loop_
_entity.id
_entity.type
_entity.pdbx_description
1 polymer ?
#
loop_
_entity_poly.entity_id
_entity_poly.type
_entity_poly.pdbx_seq_one_letter_code
_entity_poly.pdbx_strand_id
1 'polypeptide(L)'
;MNNYEALSHLVKDKVIRVLGTPEGHVALHEPEFLGEEEEFLRDCIRSTFVSSVGHYVDRFEEEIAKATGTQHGVAVVNGTAALEVALRVAGVQPNDEVLMPSLTFIATANAAHHLGAVPHFVDSEERTLGLDPKKLRLHLNKIADTRSGVTINSHTGRRLTAVVPMHAFGHPVDMETLDNVAAEFGLIVVEDAAEALGSKLNGRPCGSFGHVAALSFNGNKIVTTGGGGAIVTDDPTLAARAKHLTTTSKVPHKWAFIHDEIGYNYRMPNLNAALGVAQLAQLDKKLLQKRALANRYIDIFRECTDIQMFSEREGTISNYWLNTMILSSAASSARDTILSILNDAQLMSRPVWEPMHTLQIYANCPRADLAVTEDLARRIINLPSSAKLGA
;
A
#
# COMPACT_ATOMS: atom_id res chain seq x y z
N MET A 1 19.44 19.67 29.23
CA MET A 1 18.73 19.03 28.13
C MET A 1 18.85 17.53 28.31
N ASN A 2 17.77 16.81 28.36
CA ASN A 2 17.79 15.34 28.42
C ASN A 2 18.38 14.84 27.08
N ASN A 3 19.08 13.70 27.07
CA ASN A 3 19.67 13.13 25.81
C ASN A 3 18.65 13.02 24.67
N TYR A 4 17.39 12.77 24.97
CA TYR A 4 16.30 12.68 23.99
C TYR A 4 15.91 14.03 23.38
N GLU A 5 15.95 15.11 24.16
CA GLU A 5 15.72 16.47 23.65
C GLU A 5 16.83 16.91 22.70
N ALA A 6 18.09 16.63 23.04
CA ALA A 6 19.22 16.93 22.17
C ALA A 6 19.13 16.22 20.83
N LEU A 7 18.81 14.91 20.84
CA LEU A 7 18.57 14.12 19.62
C LEU A 7 17.41 14.68 18.81
N SER A 8 16.31 15.04 19.46
CA SER A 8 15.11 15.55 18.78
C SER A 8 15.35 16.90 18.09
N HIS A 9 16.11 17.81 18.73
CA HIS A 9 16.51 19.07 18.10
C HIS A 9 17.48 18.84 16.94
N LEU A 10 18.44 17.89 17.06
CA LEU A 10 19.31 17.49 15.97
C LEU A 10 18.51 17.00 14.75
N VAL A 11 17.50 16.14 14.98
CA VAL A 11 16.60 15.65 13.92
C VAL A 11 15.88 16.81 13.25
N LYS A 12 15.25 17.70 14.02
CA LYS A 12 14.58 18.88 13.47
C LYS A 12 15.50 19.72 12.61
N ASP A 13 16.70 20.05 13.10
CA ASP A 13 17.65 20.90 12.39
C ASP A 13 18.13 20.24 11.08
N LYS A 14 18.33 18.90 11.09
CA LYS A 14 18.66 18.14 9.88
C LYS A 14 17.51 18.11 8.87
N VAL A 15 16.27 17.90 9.32
CA VAL A 15 15.08 17.95 8.46
C VAL A 15 14.92 19.33 7.82
N ILE A 16 15.09 20.42 8.60
CA ILE A 16 15.05 21.78 8.08
C ILE A 16 16.15 22.02 7.03
N ARG A 17 17.36 21.47 7.23
CA ARG A 17 18.45 21.58 6.21
C ARG A 17 18.11 20.87 4.90
N VAL A 18 17.35 19.76 4.95
CA VAL A 18 16.90 19.04 3.74
C VAL A 18 15.80 19.81 3.02
N LEU A 19 14.83 20.36 3.76
CA LEU A 19 13.60 20.94 3.21
C LEU A 19 13.67 22.45 2.99
N GLY A 20 14.64 23.15 3.61
CA GLY A 20 14.62 24.59 3.81
C GLY A 20 13.81 24.96 5.05
N THR A 21 13.93 26.22 5.50
CA THR A 21 13.11 26.75 6.60
C THR A 21 11.66 26.86 6.12
N PRO A 22 10.69 26.19 6.77
CA PRO A 22 9.31 26.23 6.31
C PRO A 22 8.71 27.63 6.50
N GLU A 23 8.07 28.16 5.46
CA GLU A 23 7.27 29.38 5.52
C GLU A 23 5.84 29.12 6.08
N GLY A 24 5.54 27.86 6.41
CA GLY A 24 4.25 27.37 6.90
C GLY A 24 4.24 25.87 7.10
N HIS A 25 3.05 25.28 7.11
CA HIS A 25 2.88 23.85 7.31
C HIS A 25 3.43 23.03 6.14
N VAL A 26 4.34 22.11 6.43
CA VAL A 26 4.85 21.12 5.47
C VAL A 26 4.13 19.78 5.71
N ALA A 27 3.28 19.40 4.78
CA ALA A 27 2.53 18.16 4.87
C ALA A 27 3.42 16.91 4.78
N LEU A 28 2.99 15.81 5.37
CA LEU A 28 3.68 14.51 5.27
C LEU A 28 3.80 14.06 3.82
N HIS A 29 2.71 14.12 3.08
CA HIS A 29 2.66 13.92 1.64
C HIS A 29 1.41 14.60 1.08
N GLU A 30 1.60 15.49 0.12
CA GLU A 30 0.53 16.21 -0.57
C GLU A 30 0.67 16.08 -2.08
N PRO A 31 -0.45 16.13 -2.81
CA PRO A 31 -0.44 16.05 -4.27
C PRO A 31 0.07 17.34 -4.92
N GLU A 32 0.54 17.21 -6.16
CA GLU A 32 0.81 18.31 -7.08
C GLU A 32 -0.03 18.16 -8.35
N PHE A 33 -0.51 19.28 -8.88
CA PHE A 33 -1.33 19.35 -10.07
C PHE A 33 -0.64 20.31 -11.07
N LEU A 34 0.25 19.77 -11.89
CA LEU A 34 1.11 20.52 -12.81
C LEU A 34 0.91 20.10 -14.28
N GLY A 35 -0.06 19.25 -14.56
CA GLY A 35 -0.37 18.72 -15.88
C GLY A 35 -1.73 19.19 -16.39
N GLU A 36 -2.42 18.30 -17.07
CA GLU A 36 -3.68 18.55 -17.75
C GLU A 36 -4.93 18.31 -16.86
N GLU A 37 -4.75 18.27 -15.53
CA GLU A 37 -5.81 17.90 -14.58
C GLU A 37 -7.04 18.81 -14.74
N GLU A 38 -6.82 20.12 -14.81
CA GLU A 38 -7.94 21.08 -14.95
C GLU A 38 -8.65 20.94 -16.31
N GLU A 39 -7.91 20.70 -17.39
CA GLU A 39 -8.47 20.52 -18.72
C GLU A 39 -9.35 19.27 -18.81
N PHE A 40 -8.85 18.13 -18.31
CA PHE A 40 -9.59 16.86 -18.33
C PHE A 40 -10.83 16.89 -17.44
N LEU A 41 -10.75 17.55 -16.28
CA LEU A 41 -11.91 17.76 -15.41
C LEU A 41 -12.95 18.66 -16.09
N ARG A 42 -12.52 19.71 -16.78
CA ARG A 42 -13.39 20.62 -17.54
C ARG A 42 -14.08 19.90 -18.70
N ASP A 43 -13.38 19.00 -19.38
CA ASP A 43 -13.96 18.15 -20.43
C ASP A 43 -15.06 17.24 -19.87
N CYS A 44 -14.84 16.58 -18.73
CA CYS A 44 -15.89 15.80 -18.07
C CYS A 44 -17.14 16.61 -17.75
N ILE A 45 -16.97 17.85 -17.28
CA ILE A 45 -18.10 18.74 -16.94
C ILE A 45 -18.83 19.18 -18.22
N ARG A 46 -18.11 19.58 -19.28
CA ARG A 46 -18.69 20.00 -20.54
C ARG A 46 -19.42 18.91 -21.29
N SER A 47 -18.85 17.70 -21.27
CA SER A 47 -19.47 16.52 -21.89
C SER A 47 -20.60 15.92 -21.06
N THR A 48 -20.76 16.33 -19.79
CA THR A 48 -21.69 15.78 -18.79
C THR A 48 -21.38 14.34 -18.35
N PHE A 49 -20.29 13.71 -18.84
CA PHE A 49 -19.83 12.40 -18.40
C PHE A 49 -19.04 12.51 -17.10
N VAL A 50 -19.73 12.66 -15.97
CA VAL A 50 -19.12 12.89 -14.65
C VAL A 50 -19.13 11.63 -13.77
N SER A 51 -20.04 10.68 -14.06
CA SER A 51 -20.24 9.44 -13.29
C SER A 51 -19.29 8.31 -13.77
N SER A 52 -19.60 7.09 -13.46
CA SER A 52 -18.77 5.90 -13.73
C SER A 52 -18.84 5.38 -15.19
N VAL A 53 -19.30 6.20 -16.10
CA VAL A 53 -19.32 5.96 -17.55
C VAL A 53 -18.61 7.12 -18.22
N GLY A 54 -17.57 6.84 -19.00
CA GLY A 54 -16.81 7.86 -19.72
C GLY A 54 -15.45 7.33 -20.17
N HIS A 55 -14.90 7.92 -21.21
CA HIS A 55 -13.66 7.46 -21.84
C HIS A 55 -12.42 7.57 -20.91
N TYR A 56 -12.45 8.45 -19.92
CA TYR A 56 -11.33 8.53 -18.97
C TYR A 56 -11.25 7.33 -18.05
N VAL A 57 -12.36 6.65 -17.75
CA VAL A 57 -12.33 5.40 -16.98
C VAL A 57 -11.57 4.32 -17.75
N ASP A 58 -11.91 4.12 -19.02
CA ASP A 58 -11.26 3.11 -19.86
C ASP A 58 -9.77 3.45 -20.06
N ARG A 59 -9.47 4.71 -20.37
CA ARG A 59 -8.09 5.19 -20.51
C ARG A 59 -7.29 5.02 -19.21
N PHE A 60 -7.86 5.29 -18.05
CA PHE A 60 -7.20 5.11 -16.77
C PHE A 60 -6.90 3.63 -16.50
N GLU A 61 -7.83 2.73 -16.82
CA GLU A 61 -7.63 1.28 -16.69
C GLU A 61 -6.48 0.79 -17.58
N GLU A 62 -6.38 1.27 -18.81
CA GLU A 62 -5.27 0.96 -19.73
C GLU A 62 -3.93 1.50 -19.23
N GLU A 63 -3.89 2.77 -18.81
CA GLU A 63 -2.66 3.43 -18.35
C GLU A 63 -2.15 2.84 -17.03
N ILE A 64 -3.04 2.45 -16.11
CA ILE A 64 -2.60 1.81 -14.85
C ILE A 64 -2.11 0.38 -15.07
N ALA A 65 -2.73 -0.40 -15.95
CA ALA A 65 -2.22 -1.70 -16.36
C ALA A 65 -0.81 -1.58 -16.95
N LYS A 66 -0.60 -0.60 -17.85
CA LYS A 66 0.72 -0.30 -18.41
C LYS A 66 1.74 0.12 -17.35
N ALA A 67 1.36 0.99 -16.40
CA ALA A 67 2.25 1.47 -15.34
C ALA A 67 2.69 0.36 -14.38
N THR A 68 1.84 -0.64 -14.15
CA THR A 68 2.13 -1.82 -13.33
C THR A 68 2.71 -2.99 -14.13
N GLY A 69 2.75 -2.91 -15.47
CA GLY A 69 3.23 -3.99 -16.32
C GLY A 69 2.30 -5.20 -16.36
N THR A 70 1.02 -5.02 -16.04
CA THR A 70 -0.03 -6.05 -16.11
C THR A 70 -0.87 -5.90 -17.38
N GLN A 71 -1.68 -6.92 -17.71
CA GLN A 71 -2.53 -6.89 -18.91
C GLN A 71 -3.86 -6.20 -18.68
N HIS A 72 -4.37 -6.18 -17.43
CA HIS A 72 -5.71 -5.70 -17.12
C HIS A 72 -5.70 -4.79 -15.88
N GLY A 73 -6.47 -3.71 -15.97
CA GLY A 73 -6.79 -2.82 -14.87
C GLY A 73 -8.31 -2.69 -14.71
N VAL A 74 -8.79 -2.60 -13.47
CA VAL A 74 -10.19 -2.33 -13.14
C VAL A 74 -10.24 -1.19 -12.14
N ALA A 75 -10.75 -0.04 -12.57
CA ALA A 75 -10.83 1.17 -11.76
C ALA A 75 -11.97 1.09 -10.74
N VAL A 76 -11.67 1.41 -9.47
CA VAL A 76 -12.63 1.37 -8.37
C VAL A 76 -12.54 2.61 -7.48
N VAL A 77 -13.51 2.78 -6.58
CA VAL A 77 -13.70 4.01 -5.78
C VAL A 77 -12.61 4.29 -4.75
N ASN A 78 -11.89 3.30 -4.26
CA ASN A 78 -10.76 3.44 -3.33
C ASN A 78 -9.95 2.14 -3.20
N GLY A 79 -8.78 2.22 -2.54
CA GLY A 79 -7.89 1.07 -2.34
C GLY A 79 -8.48 -0.04 -1.45
N THR A 80 -9.29 0.29 -0.45
CA THR A 80 -9.95 -0.71 0.41
C THR A 80 -10.94 -1.55 -0.39
N ALA A 81 -11.74 -0.91 -1.26
CA ALA A 81 -12.63 -1.60 -2.19
C ALA A 81 -11.85 -2.46 -3.20
N ALA A 82 -10.68 -1.97 -3.66
CA ALA A 82 -9.79 -2.75 -4.52
C ALA A 82 -9.30 -4.03 -3.81
N LEU A 83 -8.83 -3.93 -2.57
CA LEU A 83 -8.38 -5.07 -1.77
C LEU A 83 -9.52 -6.05 -1.48
N GLU A 84 -10.70 -5.56 -1.09
CA GLU A 84 -11.87 -6.38 -0.81
C GLU A 84 -12.26 -7.22 -2.05
N VAL A 85 -12.36 -6.57 -3.21
CA VAL A 85 -12.72 -7.27 -4.45
C VAL A 85 -11.58 -8.19 -4.91
N ALA A 86 -10.31 -7.78 -4.78
CA ALA A 86 -9.16 -8.63 -5.09
C ALA A 86 -9.18 -9.93 -4.25
N LEU A 87 -9.43 -9.84 -2.96
CA LEU A 87 -9.59 -11.01 -2.08
C LEU A 87 -10.80 -11.86 -2.48
N ARG A 88 -11.92 -11.22 -2.84
CA ARG A 88 -13.13 -11.92 -3.29
C ARG A 88 -12.89 -12.73 -4.56
N VAL A 89 -12.24 -12.14 -5.57
CA VAL A 89 -11.94 -12.85 -6.83
C VAL A 89 -10.84 -13.89 -6.66
N ALA A 90 -9.94 -13.71 -5.68
CA ALA A 90 -8.97 -14.72 -5.25
C ALA A 90 -9.61 -15.93 -4.54
N GLY A 91 -10.92 -15.92 -4.34
CA GLY A 91 -11.67 -17.05 -3.78
C GLY A 91 -11.76 -17.09 -2.26
N VAL A 92 -11.45 -15.99 -1.58
CA VAL A 92 -11.64 -15.85 -0.12
C VAL A 92 -13.13 -15.91 0.21
N GLN A 93 -13.48 -16.74 1.19
CA GLN A 93 -14.82 -16.98 1.68
C GLN A 93 -14.96 -16.55 3.16
N PRO A 94 -16.18 -16.34 3.67
CA PRO A 94 -16.39 -16.13 5.09
C PRO A 94 -15.75 -17.25 5.94
N ASN A 95 -15.13 -16.88 7.04
CA ASN A 95 -14.35 -17.72 7.95
C ASN A 95 -13.01 -18.25 7.42
N ASP A 96 -12.61 -17.98 6.19
CA ASP A 96 -11.23 -18.24 5.78
C ASP A 96 -10.25 -17.35 6.57
N GLU A 97 -9.03 -17.82 6.75
CA GLU A 97 -7.94 -17.00 7.25
C GLU A 97 -7.14 -16.41 6.10
N VAL A 98 -6.86 -15.10 6.19
CA VAL A 98 -6.05 -14.35 5.25
C VAL A 98 -4.78 -13.89 5.95
N LEU A 99 -3.64 -14.42 5.52
CA LEU A 99 -2.32 -14.09 6.08
C LEU A 99 -1.88 -12.70 5.61
N MET A 100 -1.43 -11.86 6.54
CA MET A 100 -0.97 -10.50 6.24
C MET A 100 0.00 -10.00 7.31
N PRO A 101 0.89 -9.02 7.00
CA PRO A 101 1.74 -8.44 8.03
C PRO A 101 0.89 -7.73 9.08
N SER A 102 1.32 -7.80 10.34
CA SER A 102 0.67 -7.00 11.38
C SER A 102 1.07 -5.52 11.31
N LEU A 103 2.22 -5.20 10.71
CA LEU A 103 2.64 -3.84 10.40
C LEU A 103 2.13 -3.46 9.02
N THR A 104 0.89 -2.99 8.95
CA THR A 104 0.21 -2.57 7.72
C THR A 104 -0.80 -1.48 8.00
N PHE A 105 -1.24 -0.80 6.95
CA PHE A 105 -2.39 0.08 7.06
C PHE A 105 -3.67 -0.75 7.30
N ILE A 106 -4.57 -0.24 8.12
CA ILE A 106 -5.77 -0.96 8.57
C ILE A 106 -6.67 -1.47 7.42
N ALA A 107 -6.60 -0.85 6.24
CA ALA A 107 -7.42 -1.24 5.08
C ALA A 107 -7.18 -2.70 4.67
N THR A 108 -5.95 -3.21 4.80
CA THR A 108 -5.61 -4.60 4.46
C THR A 108 -6.40 -5.59 5.34
N ALA A 109 -6.45 -5.34 6.65
CA ALA A 109 -7.22 -6.18 7.59
C ALA A 109 -8.73 -5.98 7.44
N ASN A 110 -9.18 -4.73 7.25
CA ASN A 110 -10.59 -4.41 7.03
C ASN A 110 -11.15 -5.10 5.78
N ALA A 111 -10.39 -5.12 4.67
CA ALA A 111 -10.83 -5.76 3.43
C ALA A 111 -11.12 -7.25 3.60
N ALA A 112 -10.27 -7.98 4.35
CA ALA A 112 -10.54 -9.38 4.70
C ALA A 112 -11.78 -9.50 5.61
N HIS A 113 -11.89 -8.62 6.61
CA HIS A 113 -13.01 -8.63 7.55
C HIS A 113 -14.37 -8.33 6.88
N HIS A 114 -14.42 -7.42 5.90
CA HIS A 114 -15.63 -7.11 5.13
C HIS A 114 -16.19 -8.33 4.39
N LEU A 115 -15.32 -9.25 3.99
CA LEU A 115 -15.71 -10.54 3.39
C LEU A 115 -16.13 -11.59 4.42
N GLY A 116 -16.12 -11.27 5.72
CA GLY A 116 -16.33 -12.22 6.79
C GLY A 116 -15.15 -13.19 7.01
N ALA A 117 -14.01 -12.93 6.38
CA ALA A 117 -12.76 -13.64 6.60
C ALA A 117 -12.05 -13.12 7.85
N VAL A 118 -11.10 -13.91 8.35
CA VAL A 118 -10.35 -13.62 9.57
C VAL A 118 -8.91 -13.22 9.20
N PRO A 119 -8.46 -11.99 9.50
CA PRO A 119 -7.05 -11.63 9.39
C PRO A 119 -6.18 -12.56 10.22
N HIS A 120 -5.09 -13.07 9.66
CA HIS A 120 -4.09 -13.86 10.36
C HIS A 120 -2.75 -13.14 10.27
N PHE A 121 -2.27 -12.61 11.40
CA PHE A 121 -1.11 -11.73 11.39
C PHE A 121 0.21 -12.48 11.43
N VAL A 122 1.13 -12.07 10.56
CA VAL A 122 2.49 -12.60 10.46
C VAL A 122 3.51 -11.48 10.66
N ASP A 123 4.75 -11.85 10.99
CA ASP A 123 5.78 -10.89 11.33
C ASP A 123 6.34 -10.17 10.10
N SER A 124 6.90 -9.00 10.35
CA SER A 124 7.64 -8.21 9.37
C SER A 124 9.12 -8.51 9.42
N GLU A 125 9.87 -8.12 8.38
CA GLU A 125 11.33 -8.14 8.37
C GLU A 125 11.91 -6.71 8.32
N GLU A 126 13.09 -6.52 8.92
CA GLU A 126 13.76 -5.21 8.93
C GLU A 126 14.22 -4.76 7.53
N ARG A 127 14.48 -5.69 6.61
CA ARG A 127 15.02 -5.40 5.28
C ARG A 127 14.03 -4.76 4.31
N THR A 128 12.74 -5.00 4.49
CA THR A 128 11.67 -4.51 3.60
C THR A 128 10.59 -3.75 4.34
N LEU A 129 10.54 -3.83 5.67
CA LEU A 129 9.48 -3.39 6.58
C LEU A 129 8.13 -4.10 6.33
N GLY A 130 8.07 -4.94 5.32
CA GLY A 130 6.91 -5.75 4.96
C GLY A 130 6.96 -7.16 5.57
N LEU A 131 6.06 -8.02 5.13
CA LEU A 131 5.95 -9.41 5.56
C LEU A 131 7.28 -10.17 5.36
N ASP A 132 7.71 -10.96 6.38
CA ASP A 132 8.87 -11.85 6.31
C ASP A 132 8.47 -13.22 5.75
N PRO A 133 8.84 -13.55 4.50
CA PRO A 133 8.47 -14.84 3.90
C PRO A 133 9.11 -16.05 4.59
N LYS A 134 10.29 -15.88 5.20
CA LYS A 134 10.97 -16.98 5.91
C LYS A 134 10.27 -17.31 7.22
N LYS A 135 9.90 -16.27 7.99
CA LYS A 135 9.10 -16.46 9.21
C LYS A 135 7.70 -16.98 8.89
N LEU A 136 7.10 -16.53 7.80
CA LEU A 136 5.83 -17.07 7.31
C LEU A 136 5.94 -18.58 7.08
N ARG A 137 6.96 -19.06 6.34
CA ARG A 137 7.17 -20.49 6.12
C ARG A 137 7.32 -21.26 7.44
N LEU A 138 8.12 -20.73 8.38
CA LEU A 138 8.31 -21.36 9.69
C LEU A 138 7.00 -21.42 10.50
N HIS A 139 6.16 -20.41 10.38
CA HIS A 139 4.86 -20.39 11.02
C HIS A 139 3.89 -21.39 10.38
N LEU A 140 3.79 -21.40 9.05
CA LEU A 140 2.96 -22.33 8.30
C LEU A 140 3.35 -23.79 8.55
N ASN A 141 4.63 -24.11 8.64
CA ASN A 141 5.10 -25.45 8.99
C ASN A 141 4.59 -25.95 10.35
N LYS A 142 4.20 -25.06 11.25
CA LYS A 142 3.68 -25.42 12.58
C LYS A 142 2.16 -25.60 12.59
N ILE A 143 1.44 -24.85 11.72
CA ILE A 143 -0.01 -24.76 11.82
C ILE A 143 -0.74 -25.30 10.58
N ALA A 144 -0.07 -25.41 9.42
CA ALA A 144 -0.71 -25.79 8.19
C ALA A 144 -0.81 -27.31 8.02
N ASP A 145 -2.00 -27.79 7.69
CA ASP A 145 -2.29 -29.15 7.23
C ASP A 145 -2.85 -29.07 5.82
N THR A 146 -2.01 -29.43 4.82
CA THR A 146 -2.39 -29.33 3.41
C THR A 146 -2.81 -30.70 2.89
N ARG A 147 -4.09 -30.82 2.48
CA ARG A 147 -4.66 -32.03 1.93
C ARG A 147 -5.46 -31.72 0.66
N SER A 148 -5.17 -32.46 -0.41
CA SER A 148 -5.87 -32.31 -1.69
C SER A 148 -5.90 -30.89 -2.23
N GLY A 149 -4.81 -30.12 -2.02
CA GLY A 149 -4.69 -28.74 -2.49
C GLY A 149 -5.40 -27.68 -1.63
N VAL A 150 -5.95 -28.08 -0.48
CA VAL A 150 -6.55 -27.16 0.49
C VAL A 150 -5.70 -27.14 1.76
N THR A 151 -5.33 -25.95 2.18
CA THR A 151 -4.54 -25.75 3.40
C THR A 151 -5.43 -25.27 4.55
N ILE A 152 -5.40 -26.01 5.66
CA ILE A 152 -6.21 -25.75 6.86
C ILE A 152 -5.27 -25.41 8.01
N ASN A 153 -5.60 -24.38 8.78
CA ASN A 153 -4.96 -24.11 10.05
C ASN A 153 -5.39 -25.18 11.08
N SER A 154 -4.48 -26.04 11.50
CA SER A 154 -4.74 -27.15 12.41
C SER A 154 -5.19 -26.71 13.82
N HIS A 155 -4.92 -25.46 14.20
CA HIS A 155 -5.33 -24.90 15.50
C HIS A 155 -6.75 -24.33 15.48
N THR A 156 -7.17 -23.76 14.36
CA THR A 156 -8.46 -23.08 14.25
C THR A 156 -9.49 -23.85 13.44
N GLY A 157 -9.04 -24.82 12.62
CA GLY A 157 -9.86 -25.55 11.66
C GLY A 157 -10.28 -24.73 10.43
N ARG A 158 -9.79 -23.48 10.28
CA ARG A 158 -10.13 -22.60 9.16
C ARG A 158 -9.20 -22.82 7.97
N ARG A 159 -9.71 -22.57 6.78
CA ARG A 159 -8.93 -22.60 5.55
C ARG A 159 -7.99 -21.38 5.50
N LEU A 160 -6.72 -21.62 5.20
CA LEU A 160 -5.74 -20.60 4.84
C LEU A 160 -5.83 -20.40 3.31
N THR A 161 -6.35 -19.28 2.85
CA THR A 161 -6.68 -19.10 1.42
C THR A 161 -5.69 -18.19 0.72
N ALA A 162 -5.36 -17.08 1.32
CA ALA A 162 -4.56 -16.05 0.68
C ALA A 162 -3.50 -15.49 1.61
N VAL A 163 -2.44 -14.96 1.01
CA VAL A 163 -1.45 -14.10 1.68
C VAL A 163 -1.44 -12.73 1.00
N VAL A 164 -1.46 -11.68 1.83
CA VAL A 164 -1.46 -10.29 1.38
C VAL A 164 -0.16 -9.60 1.80
N PRO A 165 0.90 -9.62 0.97
CA PRO A 165 2.07 -8.78 1.19
C PRO A 165 1.69 -7.32 0.96
N MET A 166 2.15 -6.42 1.84
CA MET A 166 2.00 -4.98 1.70
C MET A 166 3.38 -4.35 1.55
N HIS A 167 3.56 -3.54 0.52
CA HIS A 167 4.81 -2.84 0.23
C HIS A 167 4.90 -1.53 1.03
N ALA A 168 5.32 -1.64 2.28
CA ALA A 168 5.33 -0.53 3.22
C ALA A 168 6.16 0.66 2.70
N PHE A 169 5.54 1.84 2.69
CA PHE A 169 6.14 3.12 2.28
C PHE A 169 6.76 3.15 0.87
N GLY A 170 6.39 2.18 0.03
CA GLY A 170 6.90 2.04 -1.34
C GLY A 170 8.09 1.11 -1.48
N HIS A 171 8.47 0.38 -0.44
CA HIS A 171 9.59 -0.58 -0.48
C HIS A 171 9.08 -1.99 -0.78
N PRO A 172 9.57 -2.62 -1.87
CA PRO A 172 9.08 -3.95 -2.26
C PRO A 172 9.42 -5.04 -1.23
N VAL A 173 8.43 -5.86 -0.89
CA VAL A 173 8.60 -7.13 -0.17
C VAL A 173 9.47 -8.08 -1.01
N ASP A 174 10.08 -9.08 -0.38
CA ASP A 174 10.77 -10.18 -1.07
C ASP A 174 9.74 -11.13 -1.73
N MET A 175 9.18 -10.67 -2.87
CA MET A 175 8.10 -11.37 -3.55
C MET A 175 8.53 -12.72 -4.10
N GLU A 176 9.79 -12.86 -4.54
CA GLU A 176 10.30 -14.13 -5.10
C GLU A 176 10.32 -15.23 -4.02
N THR A 177 10.78 -14.89 -2.82
CA THR A 177 10.74 -15.84 -1.69
C THR A 177 9.30 -16.09 -1.26
N LEU A 178 8.44 -15.06 -1.26
CA LEU A 178 7.03 -15.19 -0.88
C LEU A 178 6.24 -16.08 -1.85
N ASP A 179 6.44 -15.93 -3.15
CA ASP A 179 5.77 -16.75 -4.17
C ASP A 179 6.10 -18.23 -3.99
N ASN A 180 7.37 -18.56 -3.67
CA ASN A 180 7.77 -19.93 -3.36
C ASN A 180 7.04 -20.49 -2.12
N VAL A 181 6.91 -19.67 -1.07
CA VAL A 181 6.17 -20.07 0.14
C VAL A 181 4.68 -20.22 -0.15
N ALA A 182 4.10 -19.29 -0.89
CA ALA A 182 2.70 -19.36 -1.27
C ALA A 182 2.38 -20.62 -2.09
N ALA A 183 3.24 -20.95 -3.06
CA ALA A 183 3.10 -22.16 -3.87
C ALA A 183 3.24 -23.44 -3.03
N GLU A 184 4.17 -23.49 -2.07
CA GLU A 184 4.37 -24.64 -1.18
C GLU A 184 3.11 -24.97 -0.35
N PHE A 185 2.36 -23.95 0.05
CA PHE A 185 1.16 -24.10 0.87
C PHE A 185 -0.16 -23.88 0.11
N GLY A 186 -0.12 -23.74 -1.21
CA GLY A 186 -1.33 -23.53 -2.03
C GLY A 186 -2.09 -22.25 -1.71
N LEU A 187 -1.37 -21.18 -1.34
CA LEU A 187 -1.94 -19.86 -1.03
C LEU A 187 -2.01 -18.98 -2.28
N ILE A 188 -3.06 -18.20 -2.38
CA ILE A 188 -3.19 -17.15 -3.41
C ILE A 188 -2.49 -15.88 -2.91
N VAL A 189 -1.62 -15.30 -3.74
CA VAL A 189 -0.99 -14.01 -3.42
C VAL A 189 -1.86 -12.88 -3.94
N VAL A 190 -2.34 -12.04 -3.03
CA VAL A 190 -3.06 -10.78 -3.32
C VAL A 190 -2.15 -9.63 -2.91
N GLU A 191 -1.57 -8.93 -3.86
CA GLU A 191 -0.56 -7.91 -3.59
C GLU A 191 -1.21 -6.59 -3.15
N ASP A 192 -0.89 -6.10 -1.96
CA ASP A 192 -1.24 -4.74 -1.54
C ASP A 192 -0.15 -3.76 -2.00
N ALA A 193 -0.34 -3.20 -3.18
CA ALA A 193 0.54 -2.23 -3.81
C ALA A 193 0.06 -0.78 -3.64
N ALA A 194 -0.82 -0.52 -2.66
CA ALA A 194 -1.43 0.80 -2.41
C ALA A 194 -0.40 1.94 -2.18
N GLU A 195 0.83 1.60 -1.87
CA GLU A 195 1.93 2.55 -1.59
C GLU A 195 3.10 2.43 -2.57
N ALA A 196 3.05 1.47 -3.52
CA ALA A 196 4.21 1.06 -4.29
C ALA A 196 4.11 1.30 -5.81
N LEU A 197 3.17 2.13 -6.27
CA LEU A 197 3.11 2.48 -7.69
C LEU A 197 4.44 3.10 -8.17
N GLY A 198 5.04 2.49 -9.20
CA GLY A 198 6.36 2.85 -9.74
C GLY A 198 7.55 2.19 -9.04
N SER A 199 7.35 1.50 -7.90
CA SER A 199 8.39 0.66 -7.28
C SER A 199 8.61 -0.63 -8.07
N LYS A 200 9.84 -1.17 -8.01
CA LYS A 200 10.23 -2.38 -8.75
C LYS A 200 11.11 -3.29 -7.91
N LEU A 201 10.97 -4.60 -8.14
CA LEU A 201 11.89 -5.63 -7.65
C LEU A 201 12.48 -6.38 -8.86
N ASN A 202 13.80 -6.39 -9.00
CA ASN A 202 14.52 -7.00 -10.14
C ASN A 202 13.97 -6.53 -11.51
N GLY A 203 13.63 -5.23 -11.61
CA GLY A 203 13.07 -4.63 -12.82
C GLY A 203 11.58 -4.85 -13.04
N ARG A 204 10.92 -5.77 -12.30
CA ARG A 204 9.50 -6.04 -12.36
C ARG A 204 8.72 -5.08 -11.45
N PRO A 205 7.68 -4.39 -11.96
CA PRO A 205 6.91 -3.43 -11.15
C PRO A 205 6.12 -4.10 -10.02
N CYS A 206 5.99 -3.42 -8.86
CA CYS A 206 5.01 -3.76 -7.86
C CYS A 206 3.58 -3.61 -8.42
N GLY A 207 2.69 -4.50 -8.01
CA GLY A 207 1.35 -4.66 -8.59
C GLY A 207 1.27 -5.75 -9.65
N SER A 208 2.41 -6.36 -10.03
CA SER A 208 2.42 -7.43 -11.04
C SER A 208 2.83 -8.81 -10.49
N PHE A 209 3.25 -8.92 -9.22
CA PHE A 209 3.79 -10.17 -8.69
C PHE A 209 2.71 -11.17 -8.27
N GLY A 210 1.63 -10.71 -7.63
CA GLY A 210 0.57 -11.59 -7.18
C GLY A 210 -0.33 -12.10 -8.32
N HIS A 211 -1.30 -12.93 -7.97
CA HIS A 211 -2.38 -13.32 -8.90
C HIS A 211 -3.26 -12.11 -9.25
N VAL A 212 -3.40 -11.22 -8.30
CA VAL A 212 -4.14 -9.96 -8.40
C VAL A 212 -3.54 -8.97 -7.42
N ALA A 213 -3.54 -7.69 -7.77
CA ALA A 213 -3.05 -6.63 -6.88
C ALA A 213 -4.06 -5.50 -6.75
N ALA A 214 -3.95 -4.79 -5.62
CA ALA A 214 -4.74 -3.59 -5.33
C ALA A 214 -3.85 -2.36 -5.24
N LEU A 215 -4.31 -1.27 -5.83
CA LEU A 215 -3.69 0.04 -5.82
C LEU A 215 -4.61 1.08 -5.19
N SER A 216 -4.04 2.15 -4.65
CA SER A 216 -4.76 3.26 -4.05
C SER A 216 -4.34 4.58 -4.67
N PHE A 217 -5.34 5.44 -4.96
CA PHE A 217 -5.16 6.80 -5.48
C PHE A 217 -5.82 7.83 -4.56
N ASN A 218 -5.76 7.57 -3.25
CA ASN A 218 -6.19 8.53 -2.24
C ASN A 218 -5.41 9.84 -2.35
N GLY A 219 -5.91 10.94 -1.77
CA GLY A 219 -5.32 12.28 -1.86
C GLY A 219 -3.83 12.38 -1.50
N ASN A 220 -3.35 11.49 -0.64
CA ASN A 220 -1.96 11.47 -0.18
C ASN A 220 -1.06 10.44 -0.90
N LYS A 221 -1.53 9.79 -1.97
CA LYS A 221 -0.70 8.84 -2.73
C LYS A 221 0.14 9.55 -3.79
N ILE A 222 1.15 8.86 -4.35
CA ILE A 222 2.06 9.44 -5.35
C ILE A 222 1.34 9.91 -6.61
N VAL A 223 0.31 9.17 -7.00
CA VAL A 223 -0.71 9.54 -7.99
C VAL A 223 -2.04 9.58 -7.26
N THR A 224 -2.79 10.66 -7.42
CA THR A 224 -4.09 10.81 -6.79
C THR A 224 -5.21 10.99 -7.82
N THR A 225 -6.37 10.46 -7.48
CA THR A 225 -7.64 10.73 -8.14
C THR A 225 -8.61 11.47 -7.21
N GLY A 226 -8.08 12.08 -6.11
CA GLY A 226 -8.88 12.58 -4.99
C GLY A 226 -9.35 11.45 -4.06
N GLY A 227 -9.98 10.45 -4.62
CA GLY A 227 -10.31 9.16 -4.05
C GLY A 227 -10.45 8.16 -5.17
N GLY A 228 -9.76 7.02 -5.07
CA GLY A 228 -9.76 5.98 -6.10
C GLY A 228 -8.88 4.80 -5.73
N GLY A 229 -9.04 3.73 -6.48
CA GLY A 229 -8.24 2.52 -6.43
C GLY A 229 -8.26 1.82 -7.79
N ALA A 230 -7.44 0.81 -7.93
CA ALA A 230 -7.51 -0.11 -9.06
C ALA A 230 -7.16 -1.53 -8.63
N ILE A 231 -7.74 -2.49 -9.32
CA ILE A 231 -7.37 -3.89 -9.28
C ILE A 231 -6.61 -4.17 -10.57
N VAL A 232 -5.44 -4.79 -10.48
CA VAL A 232 -4.62 -5.13 -11.65
C VAL A 232 -4.26 -6.61 -11.63
N THR A 233 -4.20 -7.23 -12.81
CA THR A 233 -3.90 -8.67 -12.96
C THR A 233 -3.53 -9.00 -14.39
N ASP A 234 -2.80 -10.10 -14.60
CA ASP A 234 -2.55 -10.70 -15.92
C ASP A 234 -3.63 -11.73 -16.30
N ASP A 235 -4.46 -12.16 -15.35
CA ASP A 235 -5.52 -13.14 -15.59
C ASP A 235 -6.81 -12.47 -16.08
N PRO A 236 -7.22 -12.70 -17.35
CA PRO A 236 -8.43 -12.12 -17.90
C PRO A 236 -9.71 -12.59 -17.17
N THR A 237 -9.69 -13.77 -16.55
CA THR A 237 -10.84 -14.29 -15.80
C THR A 237 -11.02 -13.50 -14.50
N LEU A 238 -9.93 -13.26 -13.76
CA LEU A 238 -9.97 -12.45 -12.55
C LEU A 238 -10.35 -11.00 -12.87
N ALA A 239 -9.82 -10.43 -13.96
CA ALA A 239 -10.17 -9.07 -14.40
C ALA A 239 -11.65 -8.94 -14.75
N ALA A 240 -12.17 -9.86 -15.58
CA ALA A 240 -13.59 -9.87 -15.95
C ALA A 240 -14.49 -10.04 -14.72
N ARG A 241 -14.10 -10.92 -13.79
CA ARG A 241 -14.81 -11.16 -12.54
C ARG A 241 -14.82 -9.92 -11.64
N ALA A 242 -13.66 -9.25 -11.47
CA ALA A 242 -13.55 -8.02 -10.70
C ALA A 242 -14.41 -6.90 -11.32
N LYS A 243 -14.36 -6.73 -12.64
CA LYS A 243 -15.18 -5.75 -13.36
C LYS A 243 -16.66 -6.02 -13.16
N HIS A 244 -17.11 -7.28 -13.28
CA HIS A 244 -18.50 -7.69 -13.07
C HIS A 244 -18.98 -7.36 -11.66
N LEU A 245 -18.23 -7.79 -10.63
CA LEU A 245 -18.56 -7.54 -9.23
C LEU A 245 -18.65 -6.04 -8.91
N THR A 246 -17.69 -5.25 -9.38
CA THR A 246 -17.61 -3.81 -9.07
C THR A 246 -18.66 -2.98 -9.80
N THR A 247 -19.28 -3.54 -10.85
CA THR A 247 -20.35 -2.91 -11.63
C THR A 247 -21.74 -3.46 -11.30
N THR A 248 -21.95 -3.80 -10.02
CA THR A 248 -23.22 -4.30 -9.46
C THR A 248 -23.64 -5.69 -9.96
N SER A 249 -22.72 -6.47 -10.54
CA SER A 249 -22.98 -7.77 -11.17
C SER A 249 -24.13 -7.71 -12.16
N LYS A 250 -24.14 -6.63 -12.97
CA LYS A 250 -25.17 -6.41 -13.97
C LYS A 250 -24.90 -7.22 -15.22
N VAL A 251 -25.86 -8.06 -15.61
CA VAL A 251 -25.83 -8.81 -16.88
C VAL A 251 -26.10 -7.86 -18.04
N PRO A 252 -25.30 -7.86 -19.12
CA PRO A 252 -25.56 -7.04 -20.29
C PRO A 252 -26.94 -7.32 -20.89
N HIS A 253 -27.77 -6.29 -20.97
CA HIS A 253 -29.09 -6.37 -21.58
C HIS A 253 -29.45 -5.01 -22.20
N LYS A 254 -30.22 -5.04 -23.30
CA LYS A 254 -30.52 -3.85 -24.09
C LYS A 254 -31.29 -2.78 -23.29
N TRP A 255 -32.18 -3.16 -22.39
CA TRP A 255 -32.98 -2.24 -21.55
C TRP A 255 -33.33 -2.77 -20.15
N ALA A 256 -33.13 -4.07 -19.84
CA ALA A 256 -33.47 -4.61 -18.53
C ALA A 256 -32.29 -4.49 -17.55
N PHE A 257 -32.61 -4.27 -16.28
CA PHE A 257 -31.65 -4.33 -15.17
C PHE A 257 -31.73 -5.71 -14.56
N ILE A 258 -30.82 -6.60 -14.97
CA ILE A 258 -30.72 -7.97 -14.48
C ILE A 258 -29.38 -8.10 -13.76
N HIS A 259 -29.40 -8.65 -12.56
CA HIS A 259 -28.21 -8.90 -11.73
C HIS A 259 -28.20 -10.38 -11.38
N ASP A 260 -27.10 -11.07 -11.62
CA ASP A 260 -26.99 -12.54 -11.46
C ASP A 260 -26.37 -12.95 -10.12
N GLU A 261 -25.83 -11.96 -9.37
CA GLU A 261 -25.31 -12.18 -8.03
C GLU A 261 -25.23 -10.88 -7.22
N ILE A 262 -24.80 -10.99 -5.95
CA ILE A 262 -24.54 -9.83 -5.08
C ILE A 262 -23.22 -9.20 -5.50
N GLY A 263 -23.29 -8.00 -6.10
CA GLY A 263 -22.16 -7.19 -6.52
C GLY A 263 -22.07 -5.89 -5.73
N TYR A 264 -21.10 -5.06 -6.12
CA TYR A 264 -20.77 -3.78 -5.49
C TYR A 264 -20.98 -2.63 -6.47
N ASN A 265 -21.37 -1.48 -5.98
CA ASN A 265 -21.31 -0.23 -6.75
C ASN A 265 -20.00 0.51 -6.44
N TYR A 266 -18.87 -0.09 -6.88
CA TYR A 266 -17.52 0.38 -6.59
C TYR A 266 -16.81 0.99 -7.80
N ARG A 267 -17.53 1.35 -8.84
CA ARG A 267 -16.95 1.97 -10.04
C ARG A 267 -16.36 3.34 -9.75
N MET A 268 -15.14 3.60 -10.26
CA MET A 268 -14.54 4.93 -10.22
C MET A 268 -15.37 5.91 -11.07
N PRO A 269 -15.71 7.12 -10.56
CA PRO A 269 -16.29 8.16 -11.38
C PRO A 269 -15.32 8.67 -12.45
N ASN A 270 -15.86 9.10 -13.62
CA ASN A 270 -15.07 9.59 -14.73
C ASN A 270 -14.26 10.86 -14.39
N LEU A 271 -14.77 11.72 -13.49
CA LEU A 271 -14.02 12.86 -12.95
C LEU A 271 -12.74 12.42 -12.24
N ASN A 272 -12.83 11.38 -11.41
CA ASN A 272 -11.67 10.84 -10.70
C ASN A 272 -10.69 10.16 -11.67
N ALA A 273 -11.20 9.42 -12.64
CA ALA A 273 -10.39 8.80 -13.67
C ALA A 273 -9.65 9.84 -14.54
N ALA A 274 -10.30 10.93 -14.93
CA ALA A 274 -9.71 12.04 -15.68
C ALA A 274 -8.53 12.66 -14.91
N LEU A 275 -8.71 12.91 -13.61
CA LEU A 275 -7.63 13.36 -12.73
C LEU A 275 -6.49 12.34 -12.69
N GLY A 276 -6.81 11.04 -12.58
CA GLY A 276 -5.83 9.96 -12.56
C GLY A 276 -4.99 9.86 -13.82
N VAL A 277 -5.60 10.00 -15.00
CA VAL A 277 -4.89 9.99 -16.28
C VAL A 277 -3.87 11.15 -16.34
N ALA A 278 -4.27 12.37 -15.98
CA ALA A 278 -3.35 13.51 -15.94
C ALA A 278 -2.21 13.32 -14.93
N GLN A 279 -2.50 12.69 -13.79
CA GLN A 279 -1.51 12.41 -12.74
C GLN A 279 -0.54 11.28 -13.15
N LEU A 280 -1.01 10.21 -13.83
CA LEU A 280 -0.16 9.13 -14.33
C LEU A 280 0.86 9.63 -15.36
N ALA A 281 0.48 10.59 -16.22
CA ALA A 281 1.39 11.21 -17.17
C ALA A 281 2.61 11.91 -16.53
N GLN A 282 2.53 12.22 -15.23
CA GLN A 282 3.59 12.86 -14.46
C GLN A 282 4.36 11.89 -13.54
N LEU A 283 4.03 10.60 -13.55
CA LEU A 283 4.57 9.62 -12.60
C LEU A 283 6.10 9.59 -12.60
N ASP A 284 6.74 9.49 -13.76
CA ASP A 284 8.20 9.41 -13.87
C ASP A 284 8.89 10.66 -13.27
N LYS A 285 8.35 11.84 -13.52
CA LYS A 285 8.86 13.09 -12.93
C LYS A 285 8.76 13.06 -11.41
N LYS A 286 7.59 12.65 -10.89
CA LYS A 286 7.38 12.55 -9.44
C LYS A 286 8.32 11.53 -8.79
N LEU A 287 8.55 10.38 -9.44
CA LEU A 287 9.51 9.37 -8.97
C LEU A 287 10.93 9.94 -8.86
N LEU A 288 11.40 10.69 -9.87
CA LEU A 288 12.71 11.33 -9.83
C LEU A 288 12.83 12.31 -8.68
N GLN A 289 11.84 13.17 -8.48
CA GLN A 289 11.81 14.15 -7.39
C GLN A 289 11.81 13.47 -6.02
N LYS A 290 10.99 12.44 -5.82
CA LYS A 290 10.94 11.70 -4.55
C LYS A 290 12.25 11.00 -4.22
N ARG A 291 12.90 10.43 -5.21
CA ARG A 291 14.23 9.80 -5.05
C ARG A 291 15.31 10.86 -4.72
N ALA A 292 15.26 12.04 -5.34
CA ALA A 292 16.17 13.14 -5.01
C ALA A 292 15.99 13.59 -3.55
N LEU A 293 14.73 13.70 -3.06
CA LEU A 293 14.46 14.01 -1.66
C LEU A 293 14.98 12.92 -0.72
N ALA A 294 14.72 11.63 -1.05
CA ALA A 294 15.20 10.50 -0.24
C ALA A 294 16.73 10.50 -0.11
N ASN A 295 17.44 10.74 -1.21
CA ASN A 295 18.91 10.83 -1.18
C ASN A 295 19.40 11.96 -0.27
N ARG A 296 18.76 13.15 -0.30
CA ARG A 296 19.10 14.25 0.62
C ARG A 296 18.91 13.85 2.10
N TYR A 297 17.84 13.14 2.42
CA TYR A 297 17.63 12.62 3.78
C TYR A 297 18.69 11.57 4.14
N ILE A 298 18.96 10.60 3.27
CA ILE A 298 19.99 9.57 3.50
C ILE A 298 21.36 10.22 3.76
N ASP A 299 21.75 11.20 2.94
CA ASP A 299 23.05 11.86 3.07
C ASP A 299 23.18 12.63 4.37
N ILE A 300 22.17 13.41 4.77
CA ILE A 300 22.26 14.25 5.97
C ILE A 300 22.25 13.45 7.28
N PHE A 301 21.63 12.26 7.27
CA PHE A 301 21.59 11.38 8.44
C PHE A 301 22.66 10.29 8.45
N ARG A 302 23.48 10.17 7.41
CA ARG A 302 24.48 9.09 7.23
C ARG A 302 25.41 8.89 8.43
N GLU A 303 25.82 9.96 9.10
CA GLU A 303 26.75 9.91 10.23
C GLU A 303 26.05 9.80 11.60
N CYS A 304 24.72 9.70 11.62
CA CYS A 304 23.97 9.60 12.86
C CYS A 304 23.93 8.13 13.33
N THR A 305 24.52 7.85 14.48
CA THR A 305 24.55 6.48 15.05
C THR A 305 23.20 5.99 15.57
N ASP A 306 22.36 6.92 16.03
CA ASP A 306 21.04 6.61 16.61
C ASP A 306 19.90 6.63 15.59
N ILE A 307 20.19 6.95 14.33
CA ILE A 307 19.20 7.15 13.28
C ILE A 307 19.70 6.51 11.98
N GLN A 308 18.84 5.70 11.39
CA GLN A 308 19.01 5.19 10.04
C GLN A 308 17.85 5.65 9.15
N MET A 309 18.16 6.28 8.01
CA MET A 309 17.16 6.45 6.97
C MET A 309 16.97 5.12 6.22
N PHE A 310 15.73 4.67 6.14
CA PHE A 310 15.42 3.44 5.41
C PHE A 310 15.63 3.66 3.91
N SER A 311 16.41 2.81 3.30
CA SER A 311 16.79 2.90 1.89
C SER A 311 16.46 1.60 1.16
N GLU A 312 16.32 1.70 -0.16
CA GLU A 312 16.11 0.54 -1.01
C GLU A 312 17.27 -0.44 -0.94
N ARG A 313 16.97 -1.72 -0.99
CA ARG A 313 17.95 -2.80 -1.04
C ARG A 313 18.41 -3.06 -2.48
N GLU A 314 19.49 -3.79 -2.64
CA GLU A 314 19.98 -4.25 -3.94
C GLU A 314 18.83 -5.00 -4.71
N GLY A 315 18.73 -4.74 -6.00
CA GLY A 315 17.67 -5.30 -6.87
C GLY A 315 16.32 -4.60 -6.74
N THR A 316 16.17 -3.58 -5.86
CA THR A 316 14.90 -2.85 -5.73
C THR A 316 15.03 -1.40 -6.19
N ILE A 317 13.92 -0.87 -6.68
CA ILE A 317 13.70 0.55 -6.92
C ILE A 317 12.47 0.95 -6.13
N SER A 318 12.64 1.78 -5.09
CA SER A 318 11.52 2.30 -4.31
C SER A 318 11.00 3.61 -4.90
N ASN A 319 9.70 3.83 -4.84
CA ASN A 319 9.10 5.12 -5.13
C ASN A 319 9.24 6.11 -3.95
N TYR A 320 9.72 5.63 -2.79
CA TYR A 320 9.82 6.40 -1.54
C TYR A 320 8.53 7.17 -1.25
N TRP A 321 7.36 6.48 -1.28
CA TRP A 321 6.10 7.14 -0.96
C TRP A 321 6.19 7.93 0.34
N LEU A 322 6.79 7.33 1.40
CA LEU A 322 7.23 8.08 2.57
C LEU A 322 8.72 7.85 2.83
N ASN A 323 9.43 8.90 3.22
CA ASN A 323 10.79 8.82 3.73
C ASN A 323 10.74 8.36 5.18
N THR A 324 11.27 7.19 5.44
CA THR A 324 11.15 6.48 6.71
C THR A 324 12.48 6.56 7.47
N MET A 325 12.42 7.08 8.68
CA MET A 325 13.51 7.13 9.65
C MET A 325 13.32 6.04 10.68
N ILE A 326 14.36 5.28 10.97
CA ILE A 326 14.37 4.23 11.99
C ILE A 326 15.36 4.61 13.08
N LEU A 327 14.88 4.69 14.32
CA LEU A 327 15.72 4.94 15.49
C LEU A 327 16.46 3.65 15.89
N SER A 328 17.66 3.77 16.47
CA SER A 328 18.30 2.65 17.16
C SER A 328 17.42 2.19 18.32
N SER A 329 17.55 0.94 18.74
CA SER A 329 16.79 0.42 19.89
C SER A 329 17.05 1.25 21.17
N ALA A 330 18.27 1.76 21.35
CA ALA A 330 18.65 2.63 22.45
C ALA A 330 17.96 4.01 22.41
N ALA A 331 17.66 4.52 21.20
CA ALA A 331 17.01 5.81 20.99
C ALA A 331 15.47 5.70 20.83
N SER A 332 14.90 4.52 20.90
CA SER A 332 13.45 4.29 20.66
C SER A 332 12.54 5.15 21.55
N SER A 333 12.95 5.40 22.80
CA SER A 333 12.21 6.26 23.73
C SER A 333 12.19 7.73 23.34
N ALA A 334 13.02 8.18 22.38
CA ALA A 334 13.00 9.55 21.87
C ALA A 334 11.91 9.77 20.79
N ARG A 335 11.28 8.70 20.27
CA ARG A 335 10.34 8.75 19.14
C ARG A 335 9.25 9.82 19.33
N ASP A 336 8.55 9.78 20.45
CA ASP A 336 7.41 10.66 20.68
C ASP A 336 7.86 12.12 20.89
N THR A 337 9.05 12.34 21.49
CA THR A 337 9.65 13.67 21.63
C THR A 337 10.05 14.23 20.26
N ILE A 338 10.65 13.41 19.39
CA ILE A 338 10.99 13.79 18.01
C ILE A 338 9.72 14.16 17.24
N LEU A 339 8.67 13.33 17.32
CA LEU A 339 7.39 13.62 16.67
C LEU A 339 6.76 14.93 17.16
N SER A 340 6.77 15.20 18.46
CA SER A 340 6.26 16.46 19.01
C SER A 340 7.05 17.65 18.45
N ILE A 341 8.37 17.64 18.54
CA ILE A 341 9.23 18.75 18.09
C ILE A 341 9.12 19.01 16.59
N LEU A 342 9.00 17.96 15.76
CA LEU A 342 8.81 18.12 14.32
C LEU A 342 7.44 18.71 14.00
N ASN A 343 6.37 18.19 14.58
CA ASN A 343 5.01 18.70 14.35
C ASN A 343 4.82 20.13 14.89
N ASP A 344 5.40 20.46 16.04
CA ASP A 344 5.40 21.83 16.60
C ASP A 344 6.15 22.80 15.67
N ALA A 345 7.20 22.32 14.97
CA ALA A 345 7.91 23.08 13.95
C ALA A 345 7.21 23.09 12.59
N GLN A 346 5.93 22.68 12.49
CA GLN A 346 5.13 22.60 11.27
C GLN A 346 5.66 21.60 10.22
N LEU A 347 6.48 20.64 10.64
CA LEU A 347 7.04 19.57 9.82
C LEU A 347 6.23 18.29 10.09
N MET A 348 5.12 18.10 9.37
CA MET A 348 4.19 17.00 9.63
C MET A 348 4.90 15.65 9.54
N SER A 349 5.07 14.99 10.66
CA SER A 349 5.68 13.67 10.78
C SER A 349 4.74 12.73 11.53
N ARG A 350 4.81 11.44 11.23
CA ARG A 350 3.94 10.43 11.83
C ARG A 350 4.75 9.20 12.25
N PRO A 351 4.37 8.52 13.34
CA PRO A 351 4.87 7.17 13.58
C PRO A 351 4.35 6.23 12.48
N VAL A 352 4.91 5.04 12.39
CA VAL A 352 4.25 3.95 11.64
C VAL A 352 2.92 3.59 12.30
N TRP A 353 2.07 2.88 11.58
CA TRP A 353 0.77 2.42 12.11
C TRP A 353 0.93 1.59 13.38
N GLU A 354 -0.05 1.68 14.28
CA GLU A 354 -0.17 0.70 15.36
C GLU A 354 -0.31 -0.69 14.75
N PRO A 355 0.48 -1.68 15.19
CA PRO A 355 0.38 -3.04 14.69
C PRO A 355 -1.05 -3.57 14.84
N MET A 356 -1.58 -4.21 13.81
CA MET A 356 -2.99 -4.63 13.75
C MET A 356 -3.40 -5.49 14.97
N HIS A 357 -2.53 -6.37 15.43
CA HIS A 357 -2.82 -7.26 16.57
C HIS A 357 -2.97 -6.52 17.91
N THR A 358 -2.51 -5.28 18.04
CA THR A 358 -2.66 -4.46 19.25
C THR A 358 -3.99 -3.70 19.28
N LEU A 359 -4.65 -3.57 18.13
CA LEU A 359 -5.97 -2.96 18.04
C LEU A 359 -7.03 -3.90 18.61
N GLN A 360 -7.88 -3.37 19.50
CA GLN A 360 -8.91 -4.17 20.19
C GLN A 360 -9.81 -4.96 19.22
N ILE A 361 -10.10 -4.40 18.06
CA ILE A 361 -10.95 -5.03 17.03
C ILE A 361 -10.31 -6.29 16.44
N TYR A 362 -8.99 -6.44 16.52
CA TYR A 362 -8.23 -7.56 15.97
C TYR A 362 -7.44 -8.35 17.03
N ALA A 363 -7.60 -8.03 18.32
CA ALA A 363 -6.83 -8.63 19.42
C ALA A 363 -6.96 -10.17 19.49
N ASN A 364 -8.10 -10.72 19.04
CA ASN A 364 -8.38 -12.16 19.05
C ASN A 364 -8.08 -12.86 17.73
N CYS A 365 -7.52 -12.16 16.73
CA CYS A 365 -7.14 -12.76 15.47
C CYS A 365 -5.93 -13.70 15.65
N PRO A 366 -5.86 -14.81 14.90
CA PRO A 366 -4.71 -15.70 14.91
C PRO A 366 -3.47 -14.94 14.44
N ARG A 367 -2.31 -15.31 15.01
CA ARG A 367 -1.04 -14.64 14.71
C ARG A 367 0.18 -15.53 14.96
N ALA A 368 1.25 -15.21 14.24
CA ALA A 368 2.59 -15.72 14.51
C ALA A 368 3.25 -15.01 15.70
N ASP A 369 4.52 -15.30 15.96
CA ASP A 369 5.39 -14.42 16.75
C ASP A 369 5.65 -13.13 15.95
N LEU A 370 5.49 -11.96 16.59
CA LEU A 370 5.50 -10.65 15.97
C LEU A 370 6.60 -9.72 16.52
N ALA A 371 7.68 -10.29 17.04
CA ALA A 371 8.72 -9.55 17.75
C ALA A 371 9.37 -8.43 16.92
N VAL A 372 9.61 -8.65 15.61
CA VAL A 372 10.18 -7.62 14.73
C VAL A 372 9.16 -6.54 14.43
N THR A 373 7.90 -6.88 14.18
CA THR A 373 6.80 -5.93 14.02
C THR A 373 6.69 -4.99 15.21
N GLU A 374 6.69 -5.52 16.43
CA GLU A 374 6.58 -4.74 17.66
C GLU A 374 7.81 -3.84 17.89
N ASP A 375 8.99 -4.31 17.55
CA ASP A 375 10.22 -3.52 17.64
C ASP A 375 10.23 -2.37 16.62
N LEU A 376 9.92 -2.64 15.35
CA LEU A 376 9.81 -1.64 14.30
C LEU A 376 8.76 -0.57 14.62
N ALA A 377 7.61 -0.96 15.17
CA ALA A 377 6.54 -0.04 15.53
C ALA A 377 6.98 1.01 16.57
N ARG A 378 7.93 0.67 17.45
CA ARG A 378 8.48 1.60 18.44
C ARG A 378 9.52 2.56 17.88
N ARG A 379 10.10 2.29 16.70
CA ARG A 379 11.30 2.97 16.20
C ARG A 379 11.08 3.77 14.92
N ILE A 380 9.99 3.53 14.19
CA ILE A 380 9.76 4.14 12.88
C ILE A 380 9.08 5.50 13.01
N ILE A 381 9.61 6.48 12.27
CA ILE A 381 9.04 7.81 12.04
C ILE A 381 9.07 8.10 10.53
N ASN A 382 7.93 8.49 9.98
CA ASN A 382 7.81 8.97 8.61
C ASN A 382 7.94 10.50 8.55
N LEU A 383 8.76 10.99 7.64
CA LEU A 383 9.10 12.40 7.44
C LEU A 383 8.38 12.99 6.22
N PRO A 384 8.30 14.34 6.08
CA PRO A 384 7.74 14.99 4.89
C PRO A 384 8.31 14.45 3.60
N SER A 385 7.42 14.07 2.66
CA SER A 385 7.79 13.24 1.50
C SER A 385 7.11 13.65 0.19
N SER A 386 6.49 14.84 0.13
CA SER A 386 5.87 15.34 -1.10
C SER A 386 6.89 15.48 -2.24
N ALA A 387 6.50 15.16 -3.48
CA ALA A 387 7.41 15.19 -4.62
C ALA A 387 8.05 16.57 -4.83
N LYS A 388 7.27 17.65 -4.68
CA LYS A 388 7.77 19.04 -4.80
C LYS A 388 8.94 19.37 -3.88
N LEU A 389 9.08 18.69 -2.74
CA LEU A 389 10.20 18.90 -1.83
C LEU A 389 11.52 18.34 -2.37
N GLY A 390 11.48 17.55 -3.44
CA GLY A 390 12.64 17.01 -4.15
C GLY A 390 12.97 17.70 -5.47
N ALA A 391 12.22 18.74 -5.81
CA ALA A 391 12.39 19.52 -7.04
C ALA A 391 13.68 20.35 -7.03
#